data_cc1c47d2ddcfc55a7bea2f25e03757c2
#
_entry.id   cc1c47d2ddcfc55a7bea2f25e03757c2
#
_cell.length_a   1.000
_cell.length_b   1.000
_cell.length_c   1.000
_cell.angle_alpha   90.00
_cell.angle_beta   90.00
_cell.angle_gamma   90.00
#
_symmetry.space_group_name_H-M   'P 1'
#
loop_
_entity.id
_entity.type
_entity.pdbx_description
1 polymer ?
#
loop_
_entity_poly.entity_id
_entity_poly.type
_entity_poly.pdbx_seq_one_letter_code
_entity_poly.pdbx_strand_id
1 'polypeptide(L)'
;MFMSRNRVREWTQPLFTIQAGGRHAPLHPQTPKMEKVGVDKWRFKKVQEELYRRLSVRECARVQTFPDDYAFHYARVSDGYKMIGNAVPVELARRLAQVIMRDIKDFEPTKTRKTITGEVRRFYAPSNHLSGKKQKA
;
A
#
# COMPACT_ATOMS: atom_id res chain seq x y z
N MET A 1 17.62 5.40 14.12
CA MET A 1 17.00 4.91 12.86
C MET A 1 15.56 4.54 13.16
N PHE A 2 14.59 5.01 12.36
CA PHE A 2 13.18 4.76 12.64
C PHE A 2 12.80 3.30 12.37
N MET A 3 12.21 2.64 13.35
CA MET A 3 11.78 1.24 13.25
C MET A 3 10.73 0.99 12.17
N SER A 4 9.88 1.97 11.86
CA SER A 4 8.85 1.83 10.84
C SER A 4 9.37 1.44 9.44
N ARG A 5 10.64 1.74 9.14
CA ARG A 5 11.28 1.48 7.83
C ARG A 5 12.27 0.32 7.83
N ASN A 6 12.60 -0.22 8.99
CA ASN A 6 13.69 -1.19 9.15
C ASN A 6 13.26 -2.40 9.98
N ARG A 7 11.96 -2.68 10.01
CA ARG A 7 11.44 -3.88 10.66
C ARG A 7 11.58 -5.08 9.73
N VAL A 8 11.98 -6.22 10.32
CA VAL A 8 12.01 -7.51 9.66
C VAL A 8 10.74 -8.27 10.01
N ARG A 9 10.12 -8.92 9.02
CA ARG A 9 9.02 -9.86 9.18
C ARG A 9 9.53 -11.27 8.93
N GLU A 10 9.03 -12.22 9.70
CA GLU A 10 9.28 -13.63 9.47
C GLU A 10 8.46 -14.14 8.28
N TRP A 11 8.89 -15.26 7.69
CA TRP A 11 8.22 -15.84 6.52
C TRP A 11 6.74 -16.17 6.73
N THR A 12 6.35 -16.46 7.97
CA THR A 12 4.98 -16.80 8.35
C THR A 12 4.09 -15.59 8.63
N GLN A 13 4.65 -14.38 8.61
CA GLN A 13 3.94 -13.15 8.94
C GLN A 13 3.55 -12.37 7.68
N PRO A 14 2.38 -11.67 7.69
CA PRO A 14 2.05 -10.74 6.63
C PRO A 14 3.15 -9.66 6.49
N LEU A 15 3.55 -9.39 5.26
CA LEU A 15 4.55 -8.34 4.99
C LEU A 15 3.96 -6.94 5.27
N PHE A 16 4.86 -5.97 5.50
CA PHE A 16 4.49 -4.56 5.54
C PHE A 16 4.05 -4.07 4.15
N THR A 17 3.20 -3.06 4.14
CA THR A 17 2.80 -2.38 2.90
C THR A 17 4.02 -1.98 2.07
N ILE A 18 4.03 -2.37 0.81
CA ILE A 18 5.06 -1.98 -0.16
C ILE A 18 4.76 -0.54 -0.59
N GLN A 19 5.67 0.36 -0.27
CA GLN A 19 5.53 1.78 -0.62
C GLN A 19 6.12 2.08 -1.99
N ALA A 20 5.60 3.10 -2.66
CA ALA A 20 6.05 3.56 -3.97
C ALA A 20 7.43 4.25 -3.95
N GLY A 21 8.43 3.61 -3.33
CA GLY A 21 9.80 4.14 -3.27
C GLY A 21 10.77 3.14 -2.68
N GLY A 22 11.87 2.88 -3.38
CA GLY A 22 12.89 1.89 -3.01
C GLY A 22 13.52 2.11 -1.64
N ARG A 23 13.59 3.39 -1.16
CA ARG A 23 14.07 3.72 0.18
C ARG A 23 13.24 3.05 1.29
N HIS A 24 12.00 2.72 1.01
CA HIS A 24 11.04 2.18 1.97
C HIS A 24 10.67 0.72 1.70
N ALA A 25 11.32 0.07 0.74
CA ALA A 25 11.14 -1.37 0.53
C ALA A 25 11.43 -2.13 1.83
N PRO A 26 10.61 -3.13 2.21
CA PRO A 26 10.82 -3.92 3.40
C PRO A 26 12.18 -4.63 3.40
N LEU A 27 12.71 -4.91 4.60
CA LEU A 27 13.87 -5.76 4.75
C LEU A 27 13.50 -7.21 4.44
N HIS A 28 14.45 -7.94 3.86
CA HIS A 28 14.28 -9.36 3.55
C HIS A 28 14.10 -10.19 4.83
N PRO A 29 13.22 -11.21 4.87
CA PRO A 29 12.96 -12.01 6.06
C PRO A 29 14.19 -12.70 6.69
N GLN A 30 15.20 -13.01 5.90
CA GLN A 30 16.48 -13.56 6.40
C GLN A 30 17.39 -12.52 7.06
N THR A 31 17.04 -11.24 6.99
CA THR A 31 17.81 -10.17 7.62
C THR A 31 17.82 -10.34 9.15
N PRO A 32 18.97 -10.24 9.81
CA PRO A 32 19.05 -10.32 11.27
C PRO A 32 18.17 -9.26 11.96
N LYS A 33 17.58 -9.61 13.09
CA LYS A 33 16.80 -8.64 13.89
C LYS A 33 17.74 -7.53 14.38
N MET A 34 17.27 -6.28 14.32
CA MET A 34 17.99 -5.14 14.86
C MET A 34 18.14 -5.24 16.38
N GLU A 35 19.23 -4.71 16.92
CA GLU A 35 19.43 -4.61 18.36
C GLU A 35 18.95 -3.26 18.91
N LYS A 36 18.33 -3.29 20.08
CA LYS A 36 17.89 -2.09 20.80
C LYS A 36 19.08 -1.53 21.57
N VAL A 37 19.43 -0.26 21.32
CA VAL A 37 20.55 0.44 21.96
C VAL A 37 20.11 1.56 22.89
N GLY A 38 18.80 1.78 23.01
CA GLY A 38 18.24 2.81 23.91
C GLY A 38 16.73 2.92 23.74
N VAL A 39 16.11 3.89 24.42
CA VAL A 39 14.69 4.20 24.24
C VAL A 39 14.48 4.66 22.80
N ASP A 40 13.65 3.93 22.04
CA ASP A 40 13.33 4.15 20.63
C ASP A 40 14.54 4.22 19.67
N LYS A 41 15.73 3.76 20.14
CA LYS A 41 16.95 3.71 19.33
C LYS A 41 17.31 2.27 19.00
N TRP A 42 17.50 2.02 17.71
CA TRP A 42 17.82 0.71 17.15
C TRP A 42 18.99 0.85 16.18
N ARG A 43 19.82 -0.18 16.09
CA ARG A 43 20.89 -0.24 15.09
C ARG A 43 20.99 -1.64 14.47
N PHE A 44 21.61 -1.71 13.31
CA PHE A 44 22.00 -2.99 12.70
C PHE A 44 23.17 -3.59 13.48
N LYS A 45 23.18 -4.92 13.58
CA LYS A 45 24.30 -5.64 14.19
C LYS A 45 25.51 -5.53 13.29
N LYS A 46 26.60 -4.91 13.77
CA LYS A 46 27.82 -4.67 12.97
C LYS A 46 28.42 -5.95 12.36
N VAL A 47 28.41 -7.04 13.12
CA VAL A 47 28.99 -8.34 12.69
C VAL A 47 28.21 -8.97 11.52
N GLN A 48 26.98 -8.54 11.26
CA GLN A 48 26.07 -9.09 10.26
C GLN A 48 25.55 -8.02 9.30
N GLU A 49 26.26 -6.90 9.17
CA GLU A 49 25.80 -5.74 8.42
C GLU A 49 25.57 -6.06 6.94
N GLU A 50 26.37 -6.93 6.35
CA GLU A 50 26.27 -7.44 4.98
C GLU A 50 24.98 -8.22 4.70
N LEU A 51 24.34 -8.79 5.75
CA LEU A 51 23.10 -9.54 5.61
C LEU A 51 21.85 -8.63 5.57
N TYR A 52 22.02 -7.33 5.84
CA TYR A 52 20.91 -6.37 5.80
C TYR A 52 20.63 -5.93 4.37
N ARG A 53 19.69 -6.59 3.73
CA ARG A 53 19.20 -6.19 2.41
C ARG A 53 17.71 -5.94 2.38
N ARG A 54 17.29 -5.09 1.47
CA ARG A 54 15.88 -4.89 1.17
C ARG A 54 15.40 -5.88 0.13
N LEU A 55 14.09 -6.12 0.10
CA LEU A 55 13.49 -6.85 -0.99
C LEU A 55 13.76 -6.13 -2.31
N SER A 56 14.11 -6.88 -3.33
CA SER A 56 14.24 -6.40 -4.71
C SER A 56 12.86 -6.04 -5.30
N VAL A 57 12.85 -5.33 -6.43
CA VAL A 57 11.60 -5.03 -7.17
C VAL A 57 10.84 -6.32 -7.49
N ARG A 58 11.54 -7.37 -7.95
CA ARG A 58 10.91 -8.67 -8.27
C ARG A 58 10.34 -9.36 -7.02
N GLU A 59 11.04 -9.35 -5.91
CA GLU A 59 10.53 -9.90 -4.65
C GLU A 59 9.31 -9.12 -4.15
N CYS A 60 9.30 -7.79 -4.28
CA CYS A 60 8.14 -6.97 -3.98
C CYS A 60 6.95 -7.31 -4.91
N ALA A 61 7.21 -7.55 -6.20
CA ALA A 61 6.18 -7.96 -7.15
C ALA A 61 5.55 -9.31 -6.78
N ARG A 62 6.38 -10.30 -6.39
CA ARG A 62 5.90 -11.60 -5.89
C ARG A 62 5.00 -11.47 -4.67
N VAL A 63 5.37 -10.61 -3.72
CA VAL A 63 4.53 -10.30 -2.54
C VAL A 63 3.20 -9.68 -2.95
N GLN A 64 3.18 -8.85 -3.99
CA GLN A 64 1.98 -8.28 -4.61
C GLN A 64 1.27 -9.28 -5.55
N THR A 65 1.67 -10.55 -5.52
CA THR A 65 1.08 -11.65 -6.30
C THR A 65 1.13 -11.47 -7.82
N PHE A 66 2.11 -10.71 -8.33
CA PHE A 66 2.40 -10.67 -9.76
C PHE A 66 3.04 -11.99 -10.20
N PRO A 67 2.66 -12.52 -11.38
CA PRO A 67 3.32 -13.69 -11.96
C PRO A 67 4.82 -13.44 -12.20
N ASP A 68 5.62 -14.49 -12.16
CA ASP A 68 7.07 -14.37 -12.33
C ASP A 68 7.49 -14.00 -13.76
N ASP A 69 6.67 -14.32 -14.73
CA ASP A 69 6.84 -13.97 -16.15
C ASP A 69 6.37 -12.56 -16.48
N TYR A 70 5.68 -11.87 -15.56
CA TYR A 70 5.26 -10.49 -15.80
C TYR A 70 6.47 -9.56 -15.88
N ALA A 71 6.68 -8.94 -17.05
CA ALA A 71 7.79 -8.02 -17.29
C ALA A 71 7.47 -6.60 -16.80
N PHE A 72 8.36 -6.06 -15.97
CA PHE A 72 8.34 -4.65 -15.56
C PHE A 72 9.44 -3.91 -16.33
N HIS A 73 9.06 -2.94 -17.16
CA HIS A 73 10.00 -2.11 -17.91
C HIS A 73 10.23 -0.79 -17.18
N TYR A 74 11.43 -0.58 -16.69
CA TYR A 74 11.84 0.66 -16.01
C TYR A 74 13.30 0.98 -16.25
N ALA A 75 13.62 2.28 -16.37
CA ALA A 75 14.98 2.73 -16.57
C ALA A 75 15.80 2.79 -15.27
N ARG A 76 15.13 3.14 -14.16
CA ARG A 76 15.75 3.22 -12.82
C ARG A 76 15.05 2.27 -11.86
N VAL A 77 15.81 1.66 -10.98
CA VAL A 77 15.28 0.73 -9.94
C VAL A 77 14.21 1.41 -9.07
N SER A 78 14.35 2.71 -8.79
CA SER A 78 13.33 3.49 -8.07
C SER A 78 11.96 3.50 -8.76
N ASP A 79 11.95 3.50 -10.10
CA ASP A 79 10.72 3.50 -10.88
C ASP A 79 10.03 2.14 -10.80
N GLY A 80 10.82 1.05 -10.77
CA GLY A 80 10.31 -0.29 -10.51
C GLY A 80 9.58 -0.39 -9.16
N TYR A 81 10.18 0.11 -8.09
CA TYR A 81 9.51 0.16 -6.78
C TYR A 81 8.25 1.03 -6.80
N LYS A 82 8.28 2.15 -7.54
CA LYS A 82 7.12 3.04 -7.68
C LYS A 82 5.97 2.32 -8.40
N MET A 83 6.27 1.57 -9.44
CA MET A 83 5.27 0.77 -10.17
C MET A 83 4.61 -0.25 -9.23
N ILE A 84 5.41 -1.04 -8.50
CA ILE A 84 4.89 -2.07 -7.61
C ILE A 84 4.11 -1.47 -6.43
N GLY A 85 4.64 -0.40 -5.81
CA GLY A 85 4.00 0.21 -4.64
C GLY A 85 2.68 0.93 -4.95
N ASN A 86 2.46 1.32 -6.21
CA ASN A 86 1.19 1.91 -6.66
C ASN A 86 0.23 0.86 -7.22
N ALA A 87 0.67 -0.37 -7.40
CA ALA A 87 -0.17 -1.43 -7.93
C ALA A 87 -1.09 -2.02 -6.86
N VAL A 88 -2.27 -2.44 -7.26
CA VAL A 88 -3.13 -3.32 -6.45
C VAL A 88 -2.61 -4.75 -6.57
N PRO A 89 -2.50 -5.52 -5.46
CA PRO A 89 -2.14 -6.93 -5.53
C PRO A 89 -3.07 -7.70 -6.48
N VAL A 90 -2.48 -8.46 -7.40
CA VAL A 90 -3.22 -9.11 -8.50
C VAL A 90 -4.31 -10.04 -7.96
N GLU A 91 -3.98 -10.86 -6.96
CA GLU A 91 -4.95 -11.79 -6.37
C GLU A 91 -6.08 -11.08 -5.61
N LEU A 92 -5.78 -9.95 -4.95
CA LEU A 92 -6.80 -9.12 -4.32
C LEU A 92 -7.75 -8.54 -5.37
N ALA A 93 -7.22 -7.97 -6.45
CA ALA A 93 -8.01 -7.43 -7.55
C ALA A 93 -8.90 -8.51 -8.16
N ARG A 94 -8.36 -9.72 -8.39
CA ARG A 94 -9.12 -10.86 -8.90
C ARG A 94 -10.29 -11.24 -7.99
N ARG A 95 -10.06 -11.32 -6.69
CA ARG A 95 -11.12 -11.66 -5.72
C ARG A 95 -12.19 -10.60 -5.64
N LEU A 96 -11.82 -9.32 -5.63
CA LEU A 96 -12.77 -8.21 -5.67
C LEU A 96 -13.62 -8.25 -6.95
N ALA A 97 -12.99 -8.46 -8.10
CA ALA A 97 -13.71 -8.58 -9.39
C ALA A 97 -14.70 -9.75 -9.37
N GLN A 98 -14.33 -10.89 -8.79
CA GLN A 98 -15.24 -12.04 -8.66
C GLN A 98 -16.49 -11.72 -7.82
N VAL A 99 -16.32 -10.97 -6.72
CA VAL A 99 -17.46 -10.54 -5.88
C VAL A 99 -18.34 -9.58 -6.66
N ILE A 100 -17.76 -8.54 -7.27
CA ILE A 100 -18.49 -7.55 -8.08
C ILE A 100 -19.27 -8.24 -9.21
N MET A 101 -18.64 -9.16 -9.93
CA MET A 101 -19.29 -9.90 -11.03
C MET A 101 -20.45 -10.76 -10.55
N ARG A 102 -20.36 -11.34 -9.35
CA ARG A 102 -21.47 -12.07 -8.73
C ARG A 102 -22.62 -11.12 -8.42
N ASP A 103 -22.32 -10.01 -7.72
CA ASP A 103 -23.31 -9.03 -7.35
C ASP A 103 -24.03 -8.41 -8.55
N ILE A 104 -23.30 -8.18 -9.65
CA ILE A 104 -23.90 -7.70 -10.92
C ILE A 104 -24.84 -8.74 -11.52
N LYS A 105 -24.48 -10.04 -11.49
CA LYS A 105 -25.35 -11.12 -12.01
C LYS A 105 -26.62 -11.30 -11.19
N ASP A 106 -26.50 -11.11 -9.88
CA ASP A 106 -27.60 -11.27 -8.92
C ASP A 106 -28.44 -9.98 -8.78
N PHE A 107 -28.03 -8.88 -9.48
CA PHE A 107 -28.68 -7.59 -9.40
C PHE A 107 -30.01 -7.57 -10.17
N GLU A 108 -31.11 -7.50 -9.42
CA GLU A 108 -32.46 -7.26 -9.94
C GLU A 108 -32.75 -5.74 -9.91
N PRO A 109 -32.83 -5.03 -11.06
CA PRO A 109 -32.93 -3.56 -11.09
C PRO A 109 -34.22 -2.99 -10.47
N THR A 110 -35.21 -3.83 -10.23
CA THR A 110 -36.55 -3.38 -9.78
C THR A 110 -36.64 -3.06 -8.28
N LYS A 111 -35.72 -3.49 -7.45
CA LYS A 111 -35.83 -3.36 -5.98
C LYS A 111 -35.05 -2.19 -5.38
N THR A 112 -34.13 -1.56 -6.07
CA THR A 112 -33.14 -0.67 -5.43
C THR A 112 -33.33 0.84 -5.66
N ARG A 113 -34.30 1.26 -6.49
CA ARG A 113 -34.41 2.69 -6.89
C ARG A 113 -35.00 3.65 -5.84
N LYS A 114 -35.48 3.15 -4.69
CA LYS A 114 -36.16 4.02 -3.69
C LYS A 114 -35.26 4.52 -2.54
N THR A 115 -34.09 3.98 -2.32
CA THR A 115 -33.33 4.25 -1.07
C THR A 115 -32.08 5.12 -1.23
N ILE A 116 -31.50 5.23 -2.44
CA ILE A 116 -30.21 5.93 -2.60
C ILE A 116 -30.33 7.44 -2.76
N THR A 117 -31.51 7.97 -3.17
CA THR A 117 -31.65 9.39 -3.50
C THR A 117 -31.64 10.34 -2.28
N GLY A 118 -31.89 9.82 -1.07
CA GLY A 118 -31.91 10.62 0.16
C GLY A 118 -30.56 10.80 0.85
N GLU A 119 -29.70 9.78 0.84
CA GLU A 119 -28.44 9.79 1.60
C GLU A 119 -27.25 10.40 0.83
N VAL A 120 -27.20 10.22 -0.49
CA VAL A 120 -26.09 10.77 -1.30
C VAL A 120 -26.05 12.30 -1.30
N ARG A 121 -27.19 12.97 -1.12
CA ARG A 121 -27.23 14.46 -1.02
C ARG A 121 -26.59 15.01 0.25
N ARG A 122 -26.44 14.24 1.32
CA ARG A 122 -25.79 14.71 2.56
C ARG A 122 -24.25 14.72 2.48
N PHE A 123 -23.65 13.89 1.63
CA PHE A 123 -22.19 13.81 1.51
C PHE A 123 -21.59 14.80 0.51
N TYR A 124 -22.40 15.38 -0.38
CA TYR A 124 -21.94 16.30 -1.43
C TYR A 124 -22.57 17.68 -1.35
N ALA A 125 -23.04 18.12 -0.19
CA ALA A 125 -23.40 19.52 0.00
C ALA A 125 -22.10 20.36 -0.01
N PRO A 126 -21.90 21.29 -0.96
CA PRO A 126 -20.75 22.17 -0.92
C PRO A 126 -20.84 23.02 0.35
N SER A 127 -19.78 23.00 1.15
CA SER A 127 -19.61 23.88 2.29
C SER A 127 -19.53 25.32 1.78
N ASN A 128 -20.62 26.07 1.85
CA ASN A 128 -20.64 27.51 1.64
C ASN A 128 -19.88 28.21 2.77
N HIS A 129 -18.57 28.27 2.64
CA HIS A 129 -17.72 29.14 3.46
C HIS A 129 -17.06 30.19 2.59
N LEU A 130 -17.86 31.11 2.08
CA LEU A 130 -17.40 32.41 1.59
C LEU A 130 -18.53 33.43 1.83
N SER A 131 -18.54 34.01 3.00
CA SER A 131 -19.22 35.30 3.20
C SER A 131 -18.29 36.18 4.04
N GLY A 132 -17.57 37.08 3.43
CA GLY A 132 -17.93 38.47 3.48
C GLY A 132 -17.20 39.18 4.61
N LYS A 133 -15.90 39.56 4.46
CA LYS A 133 -15.33 40.69 5.19
C LYS A 133 -15.66 41.96 4.40
N LYS A 134 -16.68 42.69 4.87
CA LYS A 134 -16.86 44.09 4.50
C LYS A 134 -15.73 44.93 5.18
N GLN A 135 -14.90 45.52 4.36
CA GLN A 135 -14.08 46.66 4.76
C GLN A 135 -15.01 47.86 4.99
N LYS A 136 -14.93 48.50 6.14
CA LYS A 136 -15.39 49.85 6.36
C LYS A 136 -14.18 50.77 6.30
N ALA A 137 -14.42 51.87 5.57
CA ALA A 137 -13.54 53.05 5.46
C ALA A 137 -13.28 53.70 6.81
#